data_e090571ecbb84652f682faec25920109
#
_entry.id   e090571ecbb84652f682faec25920109
#
_cell.length_a   1.000
_cell.length_b   1.000
_cell.length_c   1.000
_cell.angle_alpha   90.00
_cell.angle_beta   90.00
_cell.angle_gamma   90.00
#
_symmetry.space_group_name_H-M   'P 1'
#
loop_
_entity.id
_entity.type
_entity.pdbx_description
1 polymer ?
#
loop_
_entity_poly.entity_id
_entity_poly.type
_entity_poly.pdbx_seq_one_letter_code
_entity_poly.pdbx_strand_id
1 'polypeptide(L)'
;MKKEIIINLILTILISFIGFFQNKYFIQYIGIEILGIMKLFSQFLQYLNIIEMGIGNASTFALYKPLAEKNYKQVSIILSTIKSFYNKIALMLFLLGILATPTLPFFMKLESFNNMIYIYWILYLLNTISTYLYIKYVILFTANQEFILVRYIQSFSKIIFQIFQIILIVKIKSFLLYILILLLDNLIQYIFFKIHYNRNYSYIYKTKEKYQGLNRDVKNLFWHKLAGLIVFNTDLILISKFVSIEIVGIYASYQLILQMISMLVNVIISVIRPKLGRFISLNLNEKIYELFRKINILFLYLGILFSYCTYTLINDFIGVWIGSKYILDKFTVFLIGINLFIGTVRVILENFKEASGFFDDIQSPILEAIINFVFSVFLGVKFGINGIIMGTIISNITVILIYKPILVFKRCFDKDIKEYIKVYGNYLILLAISLFCLNIVTKPFIREDINSWLDWIIYATTISVITGVVLFIVFLLNKDFRNIIKVHVLKKK
;
A
#
# COMPACT_ATOMS: atom_id res chain seq x y z
N MET A 1 10.65 -0.17 -23.34
CA MET A 1 10.86 -0.37 -21.89
C MET A 1 11.06 0.93 -21.09
N LYS A 2 12.09 1.77 -21.29
CA LYS A 2 12.25 3.04 -20.51
C LYS A 2 11.08 4.01 -20.68
N LYS A 3 10.62 4.24 -21.92
CA LYS A 3 9.49 5.14 -22.23
C LYS A 3 8.18 4.69 -21.57
N GLU A 4 7.94 3.41 -21.52
CA GLU A 4 6.76 2.78 -20.93
C GLU A 4 6.71 2.94 -19.41
N ILE A 5 7.86 2.78 -18.74
CA ILE A 5 8.00 2.99 -17.30
C ILE A 5 7.69 4.46 -16.96
N ILE A 6 8.25 5.40 -17.75
CA ILE A 6 8.02 6.83 -17.54
C ILE A 6 6.54 7.18 -17.71
N ILE A 7 5.87 6.67 -18.76
CA ILE A 7 4.44 6.91 -19.00
C ILE A 7 3.60 6.35 -17.87
N ASN A 8 3.88 5.12 -17.41
CA ASN A 8 3.17 4.51 -16.29
C ASN A 8 3.33 5.35 -15.01
N LEU A 9 4.52 5.87 -14.77
CA LEU A 9 4.80 6.72 -13.60
C LEU A 9 4.03 8.05 -13.69
N ILE A 10 4.03 8.71 -14.85
CA ILE A 10 3.26 9.94 -15.09
C ILE A 10 1.76 9.70 -14.87
N LEU A 11 1.19 8.65 -15.45
CA LEU A 11 -0.22 8.31 -15.28
C LEU A 11 -0.57 8.03 -13.81
N THR A 12 0.32 7.35 -13.09
CA THR A 12 0.11 7.06 -11.67
C THR A 12 0.12 8.33 -10.83
N ILE A 13 1.07 9.25 -11.08
CA ILE A 13 1.14 10.55 -10.41
C ILE A 13 -0.12 11.37 -10.71
N LEU A 14 -0.55 11.43 -11.96
CA LEU A 14 -1.74 12.17 -12.37
C LEU A 14 -3.00 11.65 -11.69
N ILE A 15 -3.22 10.34 -11.67
CA ILE A 15 -4.34 9.70 -10.98
C ILE A 15 -4.33 10.02 -9.48
N SER A 16 -3.14 9.96 -8.85
CA SER A 16 -3.00 10.26 -7.43
C SER A 16 -3.29 11.72 -7.12
N PHE A 17 -2.85 12.63 -7.98
CA PHE A 17 -3.11 14.06 -7.86
C PHE A 17 -4.60 14.39 -8.00
N ILE A 18 -5.27 13.84 -9.01
CA ILE A 18 -6.73 14.00 -9.17
C ILE A 18 -7.47 13.39 -7.97
N GLY A 19 -7.05 12.21 -7.51
CA GLY A 19 -7.63 11.54 -6.33
C GLY A 19 -7.49 12.35 -5.05
N PHE A 20 -6.42 13.13 -4.91
CA PHE A 20 -6.22 14.06 -3.80
C PHE A 20 -7.28 15.17 -3.78
N PHE A 21 -7.55 15.82 -4.92
CA PHE A 21 -8.62 16.82 -5.04
C PHE A 21 -10.00 16.18 -4.89
N GLN A 22 -10.22 15.02 -5.47
CA GLN A 22 -11.45 14.25 -5.32
C GLN A 22 -11.78 14.00 -3.85
N ASN A 23 -10.80 13.59 -3.04
CA ASN A 23 -10.99 13.37 -1.60
C ASN A 23 -11.35 14.68 -0.86
N LYS A 24 -10.70 15.81 -1.21
CA LYS A 24 -11.04 17.14 -0.66
C LYS A 24 -12.50 17.50 -0.93
N TYR A 25 -12.91 17.47 -2.20
CA TYR A 25 -14.28 17.82 -2.58
C TYR A 25 -15.30 16.82 -2.01
N PHE A 26 -14.94 15.55 -1.92
CA PHE A 26 -15.79 14.54 -1.31
C PHE A 26 -16.07 14.89 0.15
N ILE A 27 -15.06 15.21 0.94
CA ILE A 27 -15.21 15.61 2.35
C ILE A 27 -16.03 16.89 2.46
N GLN A 28 -15.76 17.86 1.62
CA GLN A 28 -16.40 19.18 1.66
C GLN A 28 -17.90 19.12 1.34
N TYR A 29 -18.33 18.30 0.38
CA TYR A 29 -19.70 18.31 -0.14
C TYR A 29 -20.53 17.10 0.27
N ILE A 30 -19.94 15.97 0.58
CA ILE A 30 -20.63 14.73 1.00
C ILE A 30 -20.41 14.45 2.49
N GLY A 31 -19.22 14.74 3.00
CA GLY A 31 -18.89 14.61 4.41
C GLY A 31 -17.87 13.52 4.72
N ILE A 32 -17.21 13.70 5.87
CA ILE A 32 -16.13 12.81 6.34
C ILE A 32 -16.66 11.45 6.80
N GLU A 33 -17.86 11.37 7.38
CA GLU A 33 -18.49 10.11 7.80
C GLU A 33 -18.76 9.19 6.61
N ILE A 34 -19.29 9.72 5.52
CA ILE A 34 -19.53 8.95 4.30
C ILE A 34 -18.20 8.48 3.70
N LEU A 35 -17.13 9.28 3.78
CA LEU A 35 -15.79 8.83 3.44
C LEU A 35 -15.35 7.66 4.33
N GLY A 36 -15.62 7.74 5.63
CA GLY A 36 -15.33 6.66 6.58
C GLY A 36 -16.08 5.37 6.21
N ILE A 37 -17.37 5.45 5.91
CA ILE A 37 -18.18 4.31 5.43
C ILE A 37 -17.58 3.73 4.14
N MET A 38 -17.24 4.58 3.17
CA MET A 38 -16.62 4.16 1.92
C MET A 38 -15.31 3.39 2.15
N LYS A 39 -14.47 3.88 3.03
CA LYS A 39 -13.19 3.24 3.37
C LYS A 39 -13.39 1.92 4.11
N LEU A 40 -14.35 1.86 5.03
CA LEU A 40 -14.71 0.63 5.73
C LEU A 40 -15.25 -0.43 4.75
N PHE A 41 -16.12 -0.06 3.82
CA PHE A 41 -16.60 -0.97 2.77
C PHE A 41 -15.45 -1.50 1.93
N SER A 42 -14.56 -0.63 1.49
CA SER A 42 -13.37 -1.03 0.73
C SER A 42 -12.53 -2.03 1.51
N GLN A 43 -12.42 -1.85 2.83
CA GLN A 43 -11.68 -2.74 3.71
C GLN A 43 -12.35 -4.12 3.84
N PHE A 44 -13.66 -4.18 4.05
CA PHE A 44 -14.40 -5.46 4.08
C PHE A 44 -14.30 -6.20 2.74
N LEU A 45 -14.46 -5.49 1.61
CA LEU A 45 -14.34 -6.08 0.30
C LEU A 45 -12.93 -6.60 0.03
N GLN A 46 -11.90 -5.94 0.55
CA GLN A 46 -10.51 -6.41 0.46
C GLN A 46 -10.31 -7.76 1.18
N TYR A 47 -10.96 -7.97 2.34
CA TYR A 47 -10.97 -9.27 3.01
C TYR A 47 -11.73 -10.33 2.21
N LEU A 48 -12.88 -9.99 1.64
CA LEU A 48 -13.63 -10.91 0.80
C LEU A 48 -12.86 -11.30 -0.47
N ASN A 49 -12.06 -10.37 -1.03
CA ASN A 49 -11.21 -10.62 -2.19
C ASN A 49 -10.00 -11.53 -1.93
N ILE A 50 -9.77 -11.98 -0.69
CA ILE A 50 -8.75 -12.99 -0.36
C ILE A 50 -8.88 -14.22 -1.25
N ILE A 51 -10.10 -14.60 -1.59
CA ILE A 51 -10.41 -15.77 -2.42
C ILE A 51 -9.77 -15.67 -3.81
N GLU A 52 -9.62 -14.45 -4.33
CA GLU A 52 -8.97 -14.19 -5.62
C GLU A 52 -7.45 -14.27 -5.58
N MET A 53 -6.84 -14.14 -4.39
CA MET A 53 -5.41 -13.94 -4.25
C MET A 53 -4.58 -15.10 -4.80
N GLY A 54 -3.79 -14.77 -5.82
CA GLY A 54 -2.90 -15.71 -6.50
C GLY A 54 -3.45 -16.25 -7.83
N ILE A 55 -4.76 -16.25 -8.04
CA ILE A 55 -5.38 -16.78 -9.28
C ILE A 55 -4.91 -15.99 -10.50
N GLY A 56 -4.87 -14.66 -10.41
CA GLY A 56 -4.41 -13.81 -11.51
C GLY A 56 -2.99 -14.13 -11.97
N ASN A 57 -2.04 -14.24 -11.04
CA ASN A 57 -0.64 -14.54 -11.35
C ASN A 57 -0.47 -15.98 -11.89
N ALA A 58 -1.10 -16.98 -11.27
CA ALA A 58 -1.08 -18.36 -11.72
C ALA A 58 -1.69 -18.49 -13.14
N SER A 59 -2.78 -17.77 -13.39
CA SER A 59 -3.45 -17.74 -14.70
C SER A 59 -2.58 -17.11 -15.79
N THR A 60 -1.91 -16.01 -15.47
CA THR A 60 -0.98 -15.34 -16.40
C THR A 60 0.19 -16.25 -16.72
N PHE A 61 0.77 -16.91 -15.71
CA PHE A 61 1.86 -17.87 -15.89
C PHE A 61 1.46 -19.05 -16.77
N ALA A 62 0.26 -19.62 -16.56
CA ALA A 62 -0.25 -20.74 -17.37
C ALA A 62 -0.42 -20.40 -18.85
N LEU A 63 -0.61 -19.12 -19.18
CA LEU A 63 -0.79 -18.65 -20.57
C LEU A 63 0.52 -18.41 -21.32
N TYR A 64 1.68 -18.18 -20.62
CA TYR A 64 2.94 -17.81 -21.29
C TYR A 64 3.38 -18.82 -22.35
N LYS A 65 3.49 -20.10 -21.96
CA LYS A 65 3.94 -21.16 -22.88
C LYS A 65 2.98 -21.37 -24.06
N PRO A 66 1.66 -21.56 -23.85
CA PRO A 66 0.73 -21.73 -24.96
C PRO A 66 0.67 -20.56 -25.93
N LEU A 67 0.82 -19.31 -25.43
CA LEU A 67 0.88 -18.11 -26.27
C LEU A 67 2.16 -18.09 -27.10
N ALA A 68 3.31 -18.38 -26.50
CA ALA A 68 4.61 -18.44 -27.20
C ALA A 68 4.63 -19.53 -28.29
N GLU A 69 4.03 -20.68 -28.02
CA GLU A 69 3.92 -21.81 -28.96
C GLU A 69 2.77 -21.66 -29.96
N LYS A 70 1.98 -20.58 -29.89
CA LYS A 70 0.76 -20.34 -30.70
C LYS A 70 -0.26 -21.50 -30.63
N ASN A 71 -0.29 -22.19 -29.47
CA ASN A 71 -1.25 -23.26 -29.22
C ASN A 71 -2.60 -22.67 -28.80
N TYR A 72 -3.36 -22.20 -29.78
CA TYR A 72 -4.63 -21.51 -29.58
C TYR A 72 -5.71 -22.39 -28.93
N LYS A 73 -5.65 -23.70 -29.12
CA LYS A 73 -6.53 -24.64 -28.42
C LYS A 73 -6.29 -24.59 -26.92
N GLN A 74 -5.05 -24.69 -26.49
CA GLN A 74 -4.71 -24.65 -25.08
C GLN A 74 -4.96 -23.28 -24.44
N VAL A 75 -4.69 -22.18 -25.16
CA VAL A 75 -5.06 -20.82 -24.73
C VAL A 75 -6.57 -20.72 -24.51
N SER A 76 -7.38 -21.27 -25.41
CA SER A 76 -8.84 -21.26 -25.30
C SER A 76 -9.35 -22.04 -24.08
N ILE A 77 -8.75 -23.20 -23.78
CA ILE A 77 -9.07 -24.03 -22.62
C ILE A 77 -8.73 -23.26 -21.32
N ILE A 78 -7.51 -22.70 -21.22
CA ILE A 78 -7.07 -21.95 -20.06
C ILE A 78 -7.96 -20.72 -19.84
N LEU A 79 -8.25 -19.93 -20.88
CA LEU A 79 -9.06 -18.72 -20.77
C LEU A 79 -10.51 -19.02 -20.38
N SER A 80 -11.08 -20.12 -20.90
CA SER A 80 -12.43 -20.59 -20.52
C SER A 80 -12.46 -21.05 -19.05
N THR A 81 -11.38 -21.69 -18.59
CA THR A 81 -11.22 -22.09 -17.18
C THR A 81 -11.12 -20.86 -16.27
N ILE A 82 -10.29 -19.89 -16.63
CA ILE A 82 -10.15 -18.61 -15.90
C ILE A 82 -11.53 -17.92 -15.78
N LYS A 83 -12.26 -17.79 -16.87
CA LYS A 83 -13.60 -17.20 -16.86
C LYS A 83 -14.55 -17.94 -15.90
N SER A 84 -14.55 -19.28 -15.93
CA SER A 84 -15.38 -20.08 -15.04
C SER A 84 -15.00 -19.88 -13.56
N PHE A 85 -13.71 -19.78 -13.25
CA PHE A 85 -13.22 -19.49 -11.91
C PHE A 85 -13.70 -18.12 -11.40
N TYR A 86 -13.48 -17.06 -12.17
CA TYR A 86 -13.88 -15.72 -11.77
C TYR A 86 -15.39 -15.55 -11.67
N ASN A 87 -16.18 -16.25 -12.48
CA ASN A 87 -17.62 -16.27 -12.31
C ASN A 87 -18.05 -16.92 -10.98
N LYS A 88 -17.37 -18.00 -10.56
CA LYS A 88 -17.64 -18.63 -9.25
C LYS A 88 -17.22 -17.72 -8.09
N ILE A 89 -16.06 -17.05 -8.20
CA ILE A 89 -15.60 -16.08 -7.21
C ILE A 89 -16.59 -14.92 -7.12
N ALA A 90 -17.03 -14.37 -8.23
CA ALA A 90 -18.04 -13.30 -8.26
C ALA A 90 -19.33 -13.70 -7.54
N LEU A 91 -19.84 -14.92 -7.81
CA LEU A 91 -21.02 -15.44 -7.11
C LEU A 91 -20.75 -15.63 -5.61
N MET A 92 -19.62 -16.21 -5.25
CA MET A 92 -19.25 -16.44 -3.86
C MET A 92 -19.09 -15.12 -3.10
N LEU A 93 -18.44 -14.12 -3.69
CA LEU A 93 -18.32 -12.78 -3.12
C LEU A 93 -19.67 -12.11 -2.96
N PHE A 94 -20.56 -12.26 -3.94
CA PHE A 94 -21.91 -11.73 -3.85
C PHE A 94 -22.65 -12.35 -2.69
N LEU A 95 -22.66 -13.68 -2.58
CA LEU A 95 -23.33 -14.39 -1.47
C LEU A 95 -22.74 -14.04 -0.11
N LEU A 96 -21.41 -14.02 0.03
CA LEU A 96 -20.74 -13.63 1.27
C LEU A 96 -20.99 -12.17 1.61
N GLY A 97 -21.01 -11.28 0.62
CA GLY A 97 -21.33 -9.87 0.83
C GLY A 97 -22.77 -9.65 1.30
N ILE A 98 -23.73 -10.40 0.75
CA ILE A 98 -25.12 -10.37 1.22
C ILE A 98 -25.21 -10.93 2.64
N LEU A 99 -24.55 -12.04 2.96
CA LEU A 99 -24.51 -12.61 4.31
C LEU A 99 -23.84 -11.67 5.32
N ALA A 100 -22.88 -10.86 4.90
CA ALA A 100 -22.23 -9.86 5.73
C ALA A 100 -23.10 -8.60 5.96
N THR A 101 -24.13 -8.36 5.14
CA THR A 101 -24.97 -7.14 5.23
C THR A 101 -25.56 -6.92 6.63
N PRO A 102 -26.16 -7.91 7.33
CA PRO A 102 -26.70 -7.72 8.67
C PRO A 102 -25.66 -7.42 9.74
N THR A 103 -24.38 -7.71 9.47
CA THR A 103 -23.30 -7.46 10.45
C THR A 103 -22.76 -6.02 10.39
N LEU A 104 -23.10 -5.24 9.36
CA LEU A 104 -22.61 -3.87 9.18
C LEU A 104 -22.87 -2.97 10.40
N PRO A 105 -24.08 -2.93 11.00
CA PRO A 105 -24.31 -2.09 12.17
C PRO A 105 -23.44 -2.45 13.38
N PHE A 106 -23.02 -3.72 13.49
CA PHE A 106 -22.13 -4.16 14.56
C PHE A 106 -20.72 -3.53 14.47
N PHE A 107 -20.25 -3.28 13.26
CA PHE A 107 -18.92 -2.69 13.01
C PHE A 107 -18.94 -1.17 12.86
N MET A 108 -20.12 -0.55 12.74
CA MET A 108 -20.26 0.88 12.55
C MET A 108 -20.81 1.53 13.83
N LYS A 109 -19.96 2.31 14.52
CA LYS A 109 -20.41 3.14 15.62
C LYS A 109 -20.92 4.46 15.04
N LEU A 110 -22.22 4.50 14.73
CA LEU A 110 -22.96 5.64 14.21
C LEU A 110 -23.97 6.14 15.25
N GLU A 111 -24.20 7.44 15.29
CA GLU A 111 -25.27 8.03 16.14
C GLU A 111 -26.66 7.57 15.68
N SER A 112 -26.87 7.48 14.36
CA SER A 112 -28.09 6.94 13.76
C SER A 112 -27.75 6.11 12.53
N PHE A 113 -28.22 4.85 12.47
CA PHE A 113 -28.02 3.97 11.34
C PHE A 113 -29.08 4.22 10.27
N ASN A 114 -28.67 4.73 9.10
CA ASN A 114 -29.56 4.96 7.98
C ASN A 114 -29.59 3.73 7.05
N ASN A 115 -30.80 3.26 6.68
CA ASN A 115 -31.00 2.12 5.78
C ASN A 115 -30.35 2.31 4.39
N MET A 116 -30.08 3.53 3.97
CA MET A 116 -29.30 3.82 2.74
C MET A 116 -27.90 3.21 2.76
N ILE A 117 -27.33 2.96 3.94
CA ILE A 117 -26.03 2.29 4.10
C ILE A 117 -26.03 0.90 3.48
N TYR A 118 -27.13 0.15 3.60
CA TYR A 118 -27.27 -1.16 2.95
C TYR A 118 -27.27 -1.06 1.43
N ILE A 119 -27.92 -0.02 0.87
CA ILE A 119 -27.91 0.22 -0.59
C ILE A 119 -26.50 0.56 -1.04
N TYR A 120 -25.80 1.44 -0.32
CA TYR A 120 -24.41 1.77 -0.62
C TYR A 120 -23.50 0.55 -0.57
N TRP A 121 -23.67 -0.31 0.44
CA TRP A 121 -22.92 -1.55 0.55
C TRP A 121 -23.13 -2.49 -0.65
N ILE A 122 -24.38 -2.72 -1.03
CA ILE A 122 -24.72 -3.57 -2.17
C ILE A 122 -24.12 -2.99 -3.47
N LEU A 123 -24.21 -1.70 -3.68
CA LEU A 123 -23.63 -1.04 -4.84
C LEU A 123 -22.10 -1.15 -4.86
N TYR A 124 -21.43 -1.02 -3.70
CA TYR A 124 -19.98 -1.24 -3.57
C TYR A 124 -19.60 -2.70 -3.85
N LEU A 125 -20.39 -3.65 -3.39
CA LEU A 125 -20.22 -5.06 -3.68
C LEU A 125 -20.35 -5.34 -5.17
N LEU A 126 -21.38 -4.80 -5.82
CA LEU A 126 -21.59 -4.89 -7.27
C LEU A 126 -20.45 -4.22 -8.05
N ASN A 127 -19.95 -3.08 -7.58
CA ASN A 127 -18.78 -2.42 -8.16
C ASN A 127 -17.55 -3.32 -8.13
N THR A 128 -17.28 -3.98 -7.00
CA THR A 128 -16.16 -4.93 -6.89
C THR A 128 -16.34 -6.12 -7.82
N ILE A 129 -17.52 -6.71 -7.86
CA ILE A 129 -17.85 -7.86 -8.73
C ILE A 129 -17.75 -7.48 -10.20
N SER A 130 -18.12 -6.25 -10.57
CA SER A 130 -18.05 -5.78 -11.96
C SER A 130 -16.64 -5.79 -12.54
N THR A 131 -15.60 -5.70 -11.72
CA THR A 131 -14.21 -5.82 -12.18
C THR A 131 -13.91 -7.20 -12.78
N TYR A 132 -14.61 -8.26 -12.32
CA TYR A 132 -14.43 -9.61 -12.83
C TYR A 132 -14.99 -9.84 -14.25
N LEU A 133 -15.78 -8.91 -14.76
CA LEU A 133 -16.26 -8.97 -16.15
C LEU A 133 -15.09 -8.90 -17.14
N TYR A 134 -14.06 -8.12 -16.83
CA TYR A 134 -12.94 -7.89 -17.74
C TYR A 134 -11.62 -8.52 -17.30
N ILE A 135 -11.52 -9.11 -16.10
CA ILE A 135 -10.27 -9.64 -15.56
C ILE A 135 -9.58 -10.67 -16.46
N LYS A 136 -10.36 -11.54 -17.14
CA LYS A 136 -9.82 -12.53 -18.09
C LYS A 136 -9.07 -11.88 -19.27
N TYR A 137 -9.51 -10.70 -19.72
CA TYR A 137 -8.85 -9.94 -20.77
C TYR A 137 -7.55 -9.31 -20.26
N VAL A 138 -7.59 -8.76 -19.06
CA VAL A 138 -6.39 -8.21 -18.38
C VAL A 138 -5.31 -9.29 -18.24
N ILE A 139 -5.70 -10.50 -17.81
CA ILE A 139 -4.79 -11.65 -17.69
C ILE A 139 -4.21 -12.04 -19.05
N LEU A 140 -5.06 -12.19 -20.08
CA LEU A 140 -4.64 -12.56 -21.43
C LEU A 140 -3.67 -11.52 -22.02
N PHE A 141 -4.02 -10.24 -21.96
CA PHE A 141 -3.23 -9.17 -22.56
C PHE A 141 -1.91 -8.98 -21.81
N THR A 142 -1.92 -9.14 -20.49
CA THR A 142 -0.67 -9.13 -19.68
C THR A 142 0.22 -10.31 -20.06
N ALA A 143 -0.33 -11.53 -20.23
CA ALA A 143 0.42 -12.70 -20.65
C ALA A 143 0.99 -12.56 -22.07
N ASN A 144 0.28 -11.87 -22.96
CA ASN A 144 0.70 -11.56 -24.32
C ASN A 144 1.59 -10.29 -24.42
N GLN A 145 2.14 -9.80 -23.28
CA GLN A 145 3.01 -8.63 -23.21
C GLN A 145 2.35 -7.29 -23.59
N GLU A 146 1.02 -7.23 -23.64
CA GLU A 146 0.24 -6.02 -23.92
C GLU A 146 -0.13 -5.24 -22.64
N PHE A 147 0.70 -5.33 -21.59
CA PHE A 147 0.43 -4.69 -20.29
C PHE A 147 0.27 -3.17 -20.38
N ILE A 148 0.89 -2.53 -21.37
CA ILE A 148 0.78 -1.08 -21.61
C ILE A 148 -0.63 -0.72 -22.06
N LEU A 149 -1.21 -1.50 -22.95
CA LEU A 149 -2.60 -1.33 -23.40
C LEU A 149 -3.56 -1.45 -22.21
N VAL A 150 -3.36 -2.48 -21.38
CA VAL A 150 -4.13 -2.65 -20.14
C VAL A 150 -4.04 -1.40 -19.28
N ARG A 151 -2.82 -0.90 -19.08
CA ARG A 151 -2.58 0.29 -18.28
C ARG A 151 -3.21 1.55 -18.86
N TYR A 152 -3.16 1.74 -20.16
CA TYR A 152 -3.83 2.87 -20.82
C TYR A 152 -5.34 2.83 -20.63
N ILE A 153 -5.99 1.71 -20.94
CA ILE A 153 -7.46 1.58 -20.78
C ILE A 153 -7.85 1.91 -19.33
N GLN A 154 -7.18 1.31 -18.34
CA GLN A 154 -7.49 1.52 -16.93
C GLN A 154 -7.21 2.95 -16.47
N SER A 155 -6.07 3.53 -16.86
CA SER A 155 -5.67 4.85 -16.39
C SER A 155 -6.49 5.97 -17.01
N PHE A 156 -6.72 5.93 -18.33
CA PHE A 156 -7.53 6.96 -18.99
C PHE A 156 -8.99 6.90 -18.54
N SER A 157 -9.57 5.70 -18.44
CA SER A 157 -10.91 5.53 -17.89
C SER A 157 -10.99 6.15 -16.49
N LYS A 158 -10.08 5.75 -15.59
CA LYS A 158 -10.04 6.24 -14.22
C LYS A 158 -9.90 7.76 -14.13
N ILE A 159 -9.04 8.38 -14.93
CA ILE A 159 -8.87 9.84 -14.97
C ILE A 159 -10.18 10.54 -15.36
N ILE A 160 -10.81 10.09 -16.46
CA ILE A 160 -12.06 10.66 -16.96
C ILE A 160 -13.16 10.55 -15.90
N PHE A 161 -13.33 9.36 -15.32
CA PHE A 161 -14.38 9.11 -14.33
C PHE A 161 -14.12 9.80 -12.99
N GLN A 162 -12.88 9.94 -12.55
CA GLN A 162 -12.54 10.75 -11.38
C GLN A 162 -12.89 12.22 -11.57
N ILE A 163 -12.59 12.80 -12.73
CA ILE A 163 -12.98 14.19 -13.06
C ILE A 163 -14.50 14.31 -13.07
N PHE A 164 -15.20 13.37 -13.69
CA PHE A 164 -16.65 13.35 -13.73
C PHE A 164 -17.27 13.21 -12.34
N GLN A 165 -16.70 12.38 -11.49
CA GLN A 165 -17.08 12.25 -10.07
C GLN A 165 -16.90 13.57 -9.32
N ILE A 166 -15.79 14.29 -9.51
CA ILE A 166 -15.58 15.60 -8.87
C ILE A 166 -16.68 16.57 -9.29
N ILE A 167 -17.00 16.65 -10.60
CA ILE A 167 -18.05 17.55 -11.10
C ILE A 167 -19.41 17.21 -10.47
N LEU A 168 -19.76 15.92 -10.38
CA LEU A 168 -21.02 15.50 -9.77
C LEU A 168 -21.07 15.73 -8.27
N ILE A 169 -19.98 15.48 -7.55
CA ILE A 169 -19.89 15.77 -6.12
C ILE A 169 -20.17 17.24 -5.86
N VAL A 170 -19.53 18.13 -6.62
CA VAL A 170 -19.69 19.59 -6.44
C VAL A 170 -21.10 20.05 -6.79
N LYS A 171 -21.70 19.55 -7.89
CA LYS A 171 -23.00 20.00 -8.38
C LYS A 171 -24.19 19.32 -7.71
N ILE A 172 -24.14 18.01 -7.49
CA ILE A 172 -25.31 17.21 -7.08
C ILE A 172 -25.19 16.73 -5.62
N LYS A 173 -23.99 16.62 -5.06
CA LYS A 173 -23.72 16.24 -3.67
C LYS A 173 -24.34 14.87 -3.28
N SER A 174 -24.34 13.90 -4.19
CA SER A 174 -24.95 12.60 -4.01
C SER A 174 -23.91 11.49 -3.98
N PHE A 175 -23.82 10.78 -2.85
CA PHE A 175 -22.95 9.62 -2.71
C PHE A 175 -23.43 8.42 -3.56
N LEU A 176 -24.75 8.28 -3.74
CA LEU A 176 -25.31 7.23 -4.59
C LEU A 176 -24.82 7.39 -6.04
N LEU A 177 -24.92 8.59 -6.60
CA LEU A 177 -24.42 8.85 -7.95
C LEU A 177 -22.91 8.64 -8.07
N TYR A 178 -22.16 9.01 -7.03
CA TYR A 178 -20.71 8.73 -6.97
C TYR A 178 -20.41 7.24 -7.16
N ILE A 179 -21.13 6.35 -6.46
CA ILE A 179 -20.92 4.89 -6.57
C ILE A 179 -21.37 4.38 -7.95
N LEU A 180 -22.48 4.90 -8.49
CA LEU A 180 -22.96 4.50 -9.82
C LEU A 180 -21.92 4.82 -10.91
N ILE A 181 -21.19 5.92 -10.76
CA ILE A 181 -20.10 6.25 -11.70
C ILE A 181 -18.95 5.25 -11.61
N LEU A 182 -18.62 4.74 -10.42
CA LEU A 182 -17.62 3.67 -10.29
C LEU A 182 -18.05 2.40 -11.05
N LEU A 183 -19.32 2.06 -11.01
CA LEU A 183 -19.87 0.95 -11.79
C LEU A 183 -19.79 1.22 -13.31
N LEU A 184 -20.09 2.44 -13.74
CA LEU A 184 -19.98 2.84 -15.15
C LEU A 184 -18.52 2.78 -15.63
N ASP A 185 -17.56 3.19 -14.84
CA ASP A 185 -16.13 3.08 -15.16
C ASP A 185 -15.77 1.62 -15.48
N ASN A 186 -16.14 0.68 -14.60
CA ASN A 186 -15.88 -0.75 -14.83
C ASN A 186 -16.57 -1.29 -16.08
N LEU A 187 -17.79 -0.87 -16.36
CA LEU A 187 -18.52 -1.29 -17.58
C LEU A 187 -17.85 -0.75 -18.85
N ILE A 188 -17.39 0.48 -18.83
CA ILE A 188 -16.68 1.08 -19.97
C ILE A 188 -15.32 0.40 -20.18
N GLN A 189 -14.57 0.12 -19.12
CA GLN A 189 -13.34 -0.68 -19.23
C GLN A 189 -13.64 -2.06 -19.85
N TYR A 190 -14.70 -2.74 -19.38
CA TYR A 190 -15.13 -4.01 -19.98
C TYR A 190 -15.40 -3.90 -21.49
N ILE A 191 -16.09 -2.84 -21.92
CA ILE A 191 -16.38 -2.61 -23.35
C ILE A 191 -15.09 -2.45 -24.15
N PHE A 192 -14.16 -1.61 -23.71
CA PHE A 192 -12.89 -1.40 -24.40
C PHE A 192 -12.04 -2.67 -24.45
N PHE A 193 -11.92 -3.41 -23.36
CA PHE A 193 -11.22 -4.69 -23.34
C PHE A 193 -11.87 -5.71 -24.26
N LYS A 194 -13.20 -5.79 -24.30
CA LYS A 194 -13.94 -6.69 -25.16
C LYS A 194 -13.78 -6.35 -26.64
N ILE A 195 -13.80 -5.05 -27.00
CA ILE A 195 -13.58 -4.60 -28.39
C ILE A 195 -12.19 -5.02 -28.86
N HIS A 196 -11.15 -4.74 -28.06
CA HIS A 196 -9.79 -5.13 -28.39
C HIS A 196 -9.64 -6.65 -28.51
N TYR A 197 -10.23 -7.41 -27.59
CA TYR A 197 -10.25 -8.86 -27.64
C TYR A 197 -10.90 -9.39 -28.91
N ASN A 198 -12.08 -8.89 -29.28
CA ASN A 198 -12.79 -9.37 -30.47
C ASN A 198 -12.04 -9.06 -31.76
N ARG A 199 -11.27 -7.98 -31.81
CA ARG A 199 -10.48 -7.61 -33.00
C ARG A 199 -9.19 -8.43 -33.15
N ASN A 200 -8.49 -8.71 -32.07
CA ASN A 200 -7.14 -9.27 -32.12
C ASN A 200 -7.04 -10.74 -31.72
N TYR A 201 -8.09 -11.30 -31.10
CA TYR A 201 -8.09 -12.66 -30.54
C TYR A 201 -9.27 -13.50 -31.03
N SER A 202 -9.71 -13.27 -32.27
CA SER A 202 -10.83 -14.00 -32.91
C SER A 202 -10.60 -15.51 -33.01
N TYR A 203 -9.34 -15.95 -32.95
CA TYR A 203 -8.94 -17.36 -32.99
C TYR A 203 -9.15 -18.10 -31.65
N ILE A 204 -9.49 -17.38 -30.55
CA ILE A 204 -9.80 -17.99 -29.27
C ILE A 204 -11.30 -18.29 -29.20
N TYR A 205 -11.62 -19.51 -28.93
CA TYR A 205 -13.01 -20.00 -28.86
C TYR A 205 -13.40 -20.46 -27.46
N LYS A 206 -14.70 -20.53 -27.21
CA LYS A 206 -15.23 -21.04 -25.93
C LYS A 206 -15.19 -22.57 -25.95
N THR A 207 -14.68 -23.18 -24.87
CA THR A 207 -14.67 -24.64 -24.70
C THR A 207 -15.17 -25.02 -23.30
N LYS A 208 -15.70 -26.25 -23.18
CA LYS A 208 -16.08 -26.86 -21.88
C LYS A 208 -14.93 -27.60 -21.22
N GLU A 209 -13.83 -27.83 -21.94
CA GLU A 209 -12.63 -28.45 -21.40
C GLU A 209 -12.03 -27.56 -20.28
N LYS A 210 -11.48 -28.21 -19.25
CA LYS A 210 -10.89 -27.50 -18.10
C LYS A 210 -9.39 -27.76 -18.01
N TYR A 211 -8.62 -26.73 -17.74
CA TYR A 211 -7.20 -26.83 -17.44
C TYR A 211 -7.00 -27.20 -15.97
N GLN A 212 -6.51 -28.43 -15.71
CA GLN A 212 -6.38 -28.96 -14.35
C GLN A 212 -5.22 -28.37 -13.55
N GLY A 213 -4.17 -27.84 -14.20
CA GLY A 213 -2.99 -27.28 -13.55
C GLY A 213 -3.26 -26.05 -12.67
N LEU A 214 -4.32 -25.29 -12.98
CA LEU A 214 -4.64 -24.05 -12.26
C LEU A 214 -5.01 -24.29 -10.78
N ASN A 215 -5.67 -25.40 -10.46
CA ASN A 215 -6.14 -25.70 -9.10
C ASN A 215 -4.99 -25.86 -8.10
N ARG A 216 -3.90 -26.50 -8.52
CA ARG A 216 -2.73 -26.80 -7.66
C ARG A 216 -1.97 -25.50 -7.33
N ASP A 217 -1.75 -24.67 -8.33
CA ASP A 217 -0.97 -23.44 -8.19
C ASP A 217 -1.72 -22.39 -7.36
N VAL A 218 -3.04 -22.29 -7.55
CA VAL A 218 -3.92 -21.41 -6.75
C VAL A 218 -3.91 -21.78 -5.26
N LYS A 219 -4.01 -23.07 -4.93
CA LYS A 219 -4.05 -23.51 -3.52
C LYS A 219 -2.77 -23.14 -2.77
N ASN A 220 -1.61 -23.27 -3.39
CA ASN A 220 -0.33 -22.94 -2.77
C ASN A 220 -0.17 -21.41 -2.55
N LEU A 221 -0.57 -20.60 -3.54
CA LEU A 221 -0.49 -19.15 -3.46
C LEU A 221 -1.50 -18.55 -2.48
N PHE A 222 -2.66 -19.19 -2.28
CA PHE A 222 -3.70 -18.74 -1.37
C PHE A 222 -3.21 -18.62 0.07
N TRP A 223 -2.57 -19.68 0.60
CA TRP A 223 -2.10 -19.68 2.00
C TRP A 223 -1.02 -18.64 2.27
N HIS A 224 -0.10 -18.42 1.32
CA HIS A 224 0.91 -17.38 1.45
C HIS A 224 0.32 -15.96 1.51
N LYS A 225 -0.75 -15.72 0.75
CA LYS A 225 -1.37 -14.39 0.71
C LYS A 225 -2.35 -14.15 1.85
N LEU A 226 -3.00 -15.20 2.34
CA LEU A 226 -3.89 -15.11 3.50
C LEU A 226 -3.15 -14.58 4.75
N ALA A 227 -1.96 -15.12 5.01
CA ALA A 227 -1.13 -14.66 6.13
C ALA A 227 -0.79 -13.17 6.03
N GLY A 228 -0.44 -12.67 4.83
CA GLY A 228 -0.10 -11.27 4.63
C GLY A 228 -1.26 -10.28 4.81
N LEU A 229 -2.51 -10.70 4.53
CA LEU A 229 -3.66 -9.79 4.63
C LEU A 229 -4.12 -9.51 6.06
N ILE A 230 -4.03 -10.52 6.93
CA ILE A 230 -4.44 -10.37 8.32
C ILE A 230 -3.62 -9.28 9.01
N VAL A 231 -2.35 -9.12 8.60
CA VAL A 231 -1.42 -8.15 9.20
C VAL A 231 -1.77 -6.69 8.90
N PHE A 232 -2.23 -6.38 7.67
CA PHE A 232 -2.13 -5.00 7.18
C PHE A 232 -3.44 -4.21 7.14
N ASN A 233 -4.58 -4.80 7.53
CA ASN A 233 -5.84 -4.17 7.17
C ASN A 233 -6.91 -4.18 8.27
N THR A 234 -6.57 -4.39 9.54
CA THR A 234 -7.55 -4.42 10.63
C THR A 234 -7.87 -3.05 11.22
N ASP A 235 -6.95 -2.09 11.12
CA ASP A 235 -7.02 -0.82 11.84
C ASP A 235 -8.33 -0.06 11.58
N LEU A 236 -8.75 0.11 10.31
CA LEU A 236 -9.97 0.85 9.98
C LEU A 236 -11.23 0.18 10.54
N ILE A 237 -11.27 -1.16 10.58
CA ILE A 237 -12.38 -1.90 11.16
C ILE A 237 -12.41 -1.72 12.68
N LEU A 238 -11.27 -1.79 13.35
CA LEU A 238 -11.16 -1.57 14.77
C LEU A 238 -11.49 -0.12 15.15
N ILE A 239 -11.03 0.86 14.38
CA ILE A 239 -11.38 2.28 14.57
C ILE A 239 -12.89 2.47 14.42
N SER A 240 -13.52 1.88 13.40
CA SER A 240 -14.97 2.02 13.21
C SER A 240 -15.77 1.38 14.34
N LYS A 241 -15.27 0.28 14.91
CA LYS A 241 -15.92 -0.45 16.01
C LYS A 241 -15.74 0.22 17.35
N PHE A 242 -14.53 0.65 17.69
CA PHE A 242 -14.20 1.11 19.05
C PHE A 242 -14.23 2.65 19.18
N VAL A 243 -14.03 3.38 18.08
CA VAL A 243 -13.99 4.85 18.11
C VAL A 243 -15.21 5.44 17.42
N SER A 244 -15.13 5.71 16.10
CA SER A 244 -16.24 6.20 15.29
C SER A 244 -15.95 6.07 13.79
N ILE A 245 -16.99 6.14 12.97
CA ILE A 245 -16.90 6.19 11.52
C ILE A 245 -16.25 7.51 11.04
N GLU A 246 -16.48 8.62 11.73
CA GLU A 246 -15.86 9.90 11.44
C GLU A 246 -14.34 9.79 11.52
N ILE A 247 -13.81 9.20 12.61
CA ILE A 247 -12.37 8.98 12.79
C ILE A 247 -11.80 8.04 11.72
N VAL A 248 -12.56 7.06 11.23
CA VAL A 248 -12.15 6.25 10.06
C VAL A 248 -11.88 7.14 8.85
N GLY A 249 -12.78 8.09 8.54
CA GLY A 249 -12.61 9.03 7.44
C GLY A 249 -11.40 9.94 7.61
N ILE A 250 -11.22 10.47 8.83
CA ILE A 250 -10.06 11.31 9.18
C ILE A 250 -8.77 10.51 9.02
N TYR A 251 -8.64 9.37 9.68
CA TYR A 251 -7.45 8.54 9.63
C TYR A 251 -7.12 8.06 8.21
N ALA A 252 -8.14 7.72 7.42
CA ALA A 252 -7.95 7.38 6.01
C ALA A 252 -7.37 8.53 5.18
N SER A 253 -7.66 9.79 5.53
CA SER A 253 -7.07 10.97 4.89
C SER A 253 -5.58 11.10 5.24
N TYR A 254 -5.19 10.85 6.48
CA TYR A 254 -3.78 10.73 6.88
C TYR A 254 -3.09 9.59 6.15
N GLN A 255 -3.72 8.41 6.10
CA GLN A 255 -3.16 7.25 5.39
C GLN A 255 -2.91 7.51 3.91
N LEU A 256 -3.71 8.35 3.25
CA LEU A 256 -3.49 8.72 1.84
C LEU A 256 -2.15 9.44 1.66
N ILE A 257 -1.79 10.34 2.59
CA ILE A 257 -0.49 11.03 2.58
C ILE A 257 0.65 10.04 2.84
N LEU A 258 0.48 9.16 3.84
CA LEU A 258 1.48 8.14 4.16
C LEU A 258 1.72 7.15 3.01
N GLN A 259 0.67 6.82 2.25
CA GLN A 259 0.78 6.00 1.04
C GLN A 259 1.59 6.69 -0.05
N MET A 260 1.48 8.01 -0.22
CA MET A 260 2.31 8.77 -1.16
C MET A 260 3.79 8.73 -0.76
N ILE A 261 4.11 8.87 0.53
CA ILE A 261 5.48 8.74 1.04
C ILE A 261 6.00 7.32 0.81
N SER A 262 5.20 6.31 1.14
CA SER A 262 5.55 4.89 0.92
C SER A 262 5.78 4.58 -0.56
N MET A 263 5.04 5.24 -1.47
CA MET A 263 5.25 5.12 -2.91
C MET A 263 6.65 5.61 -3.32
N LEU A 264 7.14 6.73 -2.76
CA LEU A 264 8.51 7.22 -3.00
C LEU A 264 9.55 6.20 -2.55
N VAL A 265 9.38 5.61 -1.37
CA VAL A 265 10.26 4.53 -0.86
C VAL A 265 10.25 3.34 -1.82
N ASN A 266 9.08 2.91 -2.30
CA ASN A 266 8.94 1.80 -3.23
C ASN A 266 9.59 2.07 -4.60
N VAL A 267 9.56 3.31 -5.09
CA VAL A 267 10.27 3.70 -6.32
C VAL A 267 11.78 3.51 -6.15
N ILE A 268 12.35 3.94 -5.03
CA ILE A 268 13.78 3.73 -4.72
C ILE A 268 14.12 2.23 -4.70
N ILE A 269 13.31 1.44 -4.03
CA ILE A 269 13.50 -0.01 -3.92
C ILE A 269 13.39 -0.72 -5.28
N SER A 270 12.47 -0.31 -6.13
CA SER A 270 12.29 -0.91 -7.46
C SER A 270 13.55 -0.86 -8.33
N VAL A 271 14.39 0.18 -8.12
CA VAL A 271 15.68 0.33 -8.80
C VAL A 271 16.79 -0.51 -8.16
N ILE A 272 16.72 -0.68 -6.82
CA ILE A 272 17.74 -1.42 -6.04
C ILE A 272 17.54 -2.93 -6.17
N ARG A 273 16.32 -3.43 -6.10
CA ARG A 273 15.96 -4.87 -6.03
C ARG A 273 16.63 -5.75 -7.11
N PRO A 274 16.60 -5.42 -8.43
CA PRO A 274 17.26 -6.25 -9.45
C PRO A 274 18.78 -6.29 -9.29
N LYS A 275 19.39 -5.17 -8.91
CA LYS A 275 20.84 -5.08 -8.68
C LYS A 275 21.25 -5.87 -7.44
N LEU A 276 20.42 -5.83 -6.40
CA LEU A 276 20.63 -6.58 -5.17
C LEU A 276 20.61 -8.09 -5.41
N GLY A 277 19.59 -8.61 -6.11
CA GLY A 277 19.51 -10.02 -6.44
C GLY A 277 20.75 -10.52 -7.21
N ARG A 278 21.19 -9.78 -8.23
CA ARG A 278 22.43 -10.09 -8.97
C ARG A 278 23.67 -10.02 -8.07
N PHE A 279 23.76 -9.03 -7.18
CA PHE A 279 24.91 -8.91 -6.28
C PHE A 279 25.00 -10.06 -5.29
N ILE A 280 23.86 -10.46 -4.71
CA ILE A 280 23.78 -11.56 -3.75
C ILE A 280 24.17 -12.90 -4.40
N SER A 281 23.71 -13.16 -5.64
CA SER A 281 24.03 -14.40 -6.35
C SER A 281 25.52 -14.56 -6.71
N LEU A 282 26.30 -13.48 -6.72
CA LEU A 282 27.71 -13.47 -7.16
C LEU A 282 28.71 -13.26 -6.04
N ASN A 283 28.29 -13.02 -4.80
CA ASN A 283 29.20 -12.60 -3.73
C ASN A 283 29.08 -13.49 -2.48
N LEU A 284 30.13 -13.47 -1.67
CA LEU A 284 30.18 -14.09 -0.36
C LEU A 284 29.39 -13.28 0.68
N ASN A 285 28.93 -13.94 1.75
CA ASN A 285 28.10 -13.36 2.80
C ASN A 285 28.66 -12.07 3.43
N GLU A 286 29.98 -11.97 3.58
CA GLU A 286 30.65 -10.77 4.11
C GLU A 286 30.41 -9.51 3.26
N LYS A 287 30.53 -9.63 1.93
CA LYS A 287 30.27 -8.53 0.99
C LYS A 287 28.77 -8.17 0.96
N ILE A 288 27.91 -9.18 1.05
CA ILE A 288 26.46 -9.01 1.12
C ILE A 288 26.09 -8.23 2.39
N TYR A 289 26.69 -8.59 3.52
CA TYR A 289 26.49 -7.91 4.80
C TYR A 289 27.00 -6.46 4.78
N GLU A 290 28.17 -6.22 4.19
CA GLU A 290 28.69 -4.84 4.02
C GLU A 290 27.74 -3.98 3.17
N LEU A 291 27.20 -4.53 2.07
CA LEU A 291 26.21 -3.85 1.25
C LEU A 291 24.92 -3.58 2.01
N PHE A 292 24.44 -4.56 2.80
CA PHE A 292 23.28 -4.39 3.67
C PHE A 292 23.45 -3.20 4.62
N ARG A 293 24.57 -3.12 5.34
CA ARG A 293 24.83 -2.01 6.26
C ARG A 293 24.81 -0.66 5.56
N LYS A 294 25.43 -0.56 4.38
CA LYS A 294 25.45 0.68 3.57
C LYS A 294 24.06 1.09 3.11
N ILE A 295 23.23 0.17 2.65
CA ILE A 295 21.88 0.52 2.21
C ILE A 295 20.97 0.78 3.42
N ASN A 296 21.11 -0.01 4.48
CA ASN A 296 20.28 0.13 5.67
C ASN A 296 20.45 1.47 6.38
N ILE A 297 21.69 2.01 6.45
CA ILE A 297 21.93 3.34 7.01
C ILE A 297 21.29 4.47 6.18
N LEU A 298 21.18 4.31 4.84
CA LEU A 298 20.46 5.26 3.99
C LEU A 298 18.95 5.22 4.26
N PHE A 299 18.39 4.01 4.48
CA PHE A 299 16.97 3.89 4.81
C PHE A 299 16.66 4.31 6.24
N LEU A 300 17.61 4.21 7.17
CA LEU A 300 17.50 4.84 8.47
C LEU A 300 17.43 6.37 8.34
N TYR A 301 18.30 6.97 7.52
CA TYR A 301 18.27 8.39 7.21
C TYR A 301 16.91 8.83 6.63
N LEU A 302 16.43 8.12 5.60
CA LEU A 302 15.11 8.40 4.98
C LEU A 302 13.96 8.18 5.96
N GLY A 303 14.04 7.14 6.79
CA GLY A 303 13.03 6.85 7.82
C GLY A 303 12.89 7.99 8.82
N ILE A 304 14.00 8.52 9.33
CA ILE A 304 13.98 9.67 10.24
C ILE A 304 13.48 10.92 9.51
N LEU A 305 13.98 11.19 8.30
CA LEU A 305 13.58 12.34 7.49
C LEU A 305 12.07 12.36 7.27
N PHE A 306 11.52 11.28 6.73
CA PHE A 306 10.09 11.22 6.42
C PHE A 306 9.21 11.25 7.67
N SER A 307 9.61 10.55 8.73
CA SER A 307 8.82 10.50 9.97
C SER A 307 8.82 11.83 10.71
N TYR A 308 9.98 12.50 10.79
CA TYR A 308 10.08 13.78 11.44
C TYR A 308 9.34 14.87 10.66
N CYS A 309 9.51 14.93 9.33
CA CYS A 309 8.75 15.86 8.50
C CYS A 309 7.23 15.55 8.57
N THR A 310 6.82 14.29 8.60
CA THR A 310 5.41 13.94 8.79
C THR A 310 4.90 14.42 10.13
N TYR A 311 5.60 14.14 11.21
CA TYR A 311 5.20 14.58 12.56
C TYR A 311 5.01 16.09 12.66
N THR A 312 5.90 16.87 12.03
CA THR A 312 5.88 18.34 12.13
C THR A 312 4.92 19.01 11.15
N LEU A 313 4.61 18.41 10.00
CA LEU A 313 3.93 19.08 8.90
C LEU A 313 2.53 18.56 8.60
N ILE A 314 2.20 17.30 9.00
CA ILE A 314 0.99 16.65 8.51
C ILE A 314 -0.30 17.30 9.02
N ASN A 315 -0.33 17.78 10.27
CA ASN A 315 -1.50 18.43 10.85
C ASN A 315 -1.82 19.75 10.14
N ASP A 316 -0.79 20.56 9.88
CA ASP A 316 -0.95 21.81 9.15
C ASP A 316 -1.40 21.57 7.71
N PHE A 317 -0.84 20.51 7.08
CA PHE A 317 -1.28 20.07 5.77
C PHE A 317 -2.76 19.69 5.76
N ILE A 318 -3.20 18.87 6.71
CA ILE A 318 -4.61 18.45 6.86
C ILE A 318 -5.49 19.68 7.08
N GLY A 319 -5.05 20.63 7.92
CA GLY A 319 -5.77 21.88 8.19
C GLY A 319 -6.04 22.69 6.92
N VAL A 320 -5.01 22.89 6.10
CA VAL A 320 -5.12 23.63 4.82
C VAL A 320 -5.86 22.81 3.75
N TRP A 321 -5.71 21.48 3.77
CA TRP A 321 -6.28 20.62 2.74
C TRP A 321 -7.78 20.38 2.91
N ILE A 322 -8.21 19.89 4.08
CA ILE A 322 -9.59 19.46 4.34
C ILE A 322 -10.25 20.21 5.48
N GLY A 323 -9.49 20.95 6.29
CA GLY A 323 -9.99 21.80 7.36
C GLY A 323 -9.47 21.44 8.75
N SER A 324 -9.28 22.45 9.60
CA SER A 324 -8.69 22.34 10.94
C SER A 324 -9.47 21.42 11.90
N LYS A 325 -10.77 21.27 11.70
CA LYS A 325 -11.61 20.35 12.49
C LYS A 325 -11.27 18.86 12.33
N TYR A 326 -10.49 18.49 11.32
CA TYR A 326 -10.10 17.12 11.03
C TYR A 326 -8.65 16.80 11.44
N ILE A 327 -8.05 17.67 12.23
CA ILE A 327 -6.69 17.48 12.76
C ILE A 327 -6.75 16.45 13.89
N LEU A 328 -5.86 15.44 13.83
CA LEU A 328 -5.66 14.49 14.91
C LEU A 328 -4.78 15.10 16.01
N ASP A 329 -4.92 14.59 17.24
CA ASP A 329 -4.08 15.02 18.35
C ASP A 329 -2.59 14.73 18.09
N LYS A 330 -1.69 15.51 18.72
CA LYS A 330 -0.24 15.42 18.51
C LYS A 330 0.33 14.05 18.88
N PHE A 331 -0.27 13.36 19.85
CA PHE A 331 0.19 12.03 20.25
C PHE A 331 -0.16 10.97 19.20
N THR A 332 -1.37 11.02 18.63
CA THR A 332 -1.75 10.17 17.49
C THR A 332 -0.79 10.36 16.32
N VAL A 333 -0.46 11.59 15.98
CA VAL A 333 0.49 11.90 14.88
C VAL A 333 1.91 11.40 15.18
N PHE A 334 2.34 11.48 16.43
CA PHE A 334 3.62 10.90 16.88
C PHE A 334 3.63 9.38 16.66
N LEU A 335 2.57 8.66 17.05
CA LEU A 335 2.44 7.21 16.83
C LEU A 335 2.44 6.87 15.34
N ILE A 336 1.76 7.66 14.52
CA ILE A 336 1.78 7.54 13.05
C ILE A 336 3.22 7.70 12.52
N GLY A 337 3.95 8.67 13.03
CA GLY A 337 5.36 8.89 12.68
C GLY A 337 6.25 7.70 13.00
N ILE A 338 6.07 7.07 14.17
CA ILE A 338 6.79 5.85 14.55
C ILE A 338 6.49 4.71 13.56
N ASN A 339 5.22 4.48 13.23
CA ASN A 339 4.85 3.45 12.27
C ASN A 339 5.44 3.70 10.88
N LEU A 340 5.46 4.96 10.42
CA LEU A 340 6.10 5.33 9.15
C LEU A 340 7.61 5.08 9.17
N PHE A 341 8.27 5.40 10.29
CA PHE A 341 9.70 5.14 10.50
C PHE A 341 10.00 3.65 10.38
N ILE A 342 9.31 2.82 11.16
CA ILE A 342 9.52 1.36 11.14
C ILE A 342 9.18 0.80 9.74
N GLY A 343 8.07 1.25 9.15
CA GLY A 343 7.66 0.87 7.79
C GLY A 343 8.70 1.19 6.73
N THR A 344 9.42 2.31 6.86
CA THR A 344 10.49 2.70 5.93
C THR A 344 11.75 1.86 6.12
N VAL A 345 12.18 1.68 7.37
CA VAL A 345 13.43 0.95 7.68
C VAL A 345 13.31 -0.56 7.38
N ARG A 346 12.15 -1.16 7.65
CA ARG A 346 11.92 -2.62 7.43
C ARG A 346 12.10 -3.05 5.97
N VAL A 347 11.83 -2.14 5.01
CA VAL A 347 11.81 -2.47 3.58
C VAL A 347 13.13 -3.07 3.11
N ILE A 348 14.26 -2.61 3.63
CA ILE A 348 15.58 -3.14 3.22
C ILE A 348 15.80 -4.56 3.72
N LEU A 349 15.46 -4.84 4.97
CA LEU A 349 15.59 -6.18 5.53
C LEU A 349 14.76 -7.21 4.73
N GLU A 350 13.52 -6.84 4.39
CA GLU A 350 12.64 -7.68 3.56
C GLU A 350 13.24 -7.94 2.17
N ASN A 351 13.78 -6.90 1.54
CA ASN A 351 14.36 -7.05 0.20
C ASN A 351 15.64 -7.91 0.20
N PHE A 352 16.47 -7.83 1.23
CA PHE A 352 17.64 -8.73 1.37
C PHE A 352 17.20 -10.16 1.63
N LYS A 353 16.21 -10.38 2.48
CA LYS A 353 15.60 -11.69 2.75
C LYS A 353 15.08 -12.33 1.45
N GLU A 354 14.24 -11.61 0.70
CA GLU A 354 13.69 -12.09 -0.58
C GLU A 354 14.79 -12.36 -1.63
N ALA A 355 15.77 -11.46 -1.75
CA ALA A 355 16.86 -11.59 -2.71
C ALA A 355 17.81 -12.75 -2.36
N SER A 356 17.90 -13.13 -1.08
CA SER A 356 18.65 -14.31 -0.60
C SER A 356 17.86 -15.63 -0.75
N GLY A 357 16.64 -15.59 -1.30
CA GLY A 357 15.80 -16.78 -1.48
C GLY A 357 15.17 -17.31 -0.17
N PHE A 358 15.18 -16.53 0.90
CA PHE A 358 14.59 -16.92 2.18
C PHE A 358 13.08 -16.67 2.17
N PHE A 359 12.30 -17.58 1.58
CA PHE A 359 10.85 -17.52 1.45
C PHE A 359 10.06 -18.37 2.45
N ASP A 360 10.73 -19.24 3.19
CA ASP A 360 10.13 -20.19 4.13
C ASP A 360 9.78 -19.57 5.51
N ASP A 361 10.00 -18.27 5.68
CA ASP A 361 9.61 -17.53 6.88
C ASP A 361 8.10 -17.22 6.86
N ILE A 362 7.29 -18.20 7.19
CA ILE A 362 5.83 -18.08 7.34
C ILE A 362 5.48 -17.62 8.77
N GLN A 363 6.37 -17.89 9.73
CA GLN A 363 6.11 -17.62 11.15
C GLN A 363 6.09 -16.12 11.46
N SER A 364 7.02 -15.32 10.90
CA SER A 364 7.09 -13.88 11.17
C SER A 364 5.79 -13.14 10.82
N PRO A 365 5.20 -13.28 9.60
CA PRO A 365 3.94 -12.62 9.29
C PRO A 365 2.77 -13.08 10.18
N ILE A 366 2.72 -14.37 10.56
CA ILE A 366 1.65 -14.89 11.43
C ILE A 366 1.78 -14.30 12.83
N LEU A 367 2.98 -14.28 13.41
CA LEU A 367 3.23 -13.66 14.71
C LEU A 367 2.91 -12.17 14.69
N GLU A 368 3.33 -11.45 13.64
CA GLU A 368 3.01 -10.03 13.45
C GLU A 368 1.50 -9.81 13.45
N ALA A 369 0.72 -10.65 12.73
CA ALA A 369 -0.73 -10.56 12.67
C ALA A 369 -1.40 -10.80 14.02
N ILE A 370 -1.00 -11.86 14.71
CA ILE A 370 -1.59 -12.21 16.00
C ILE A 370 -1.31 -11.12 17.04
N ILE A 371 -0.05 -10.69 17.16
CA ILE A 371 0.35 -9.65 18.11
C ILE A 371 -0.36 -8.34 17.78
N ASN A 372 -0.37 -7.94 16.51
CA ASN A 372 -1.07 -6.74 16.07
C ASN A 372 -2.54 -6.80 16.48
N PHE A 373 -3.27 -7.84 16.09
CA PHE A 373 -4.70 -7.96 16.37
C PHE A 373 -4.99 -7.96 17.86
N VAL A 374 -4.30 -8.77 18.67
CA VAL A 374 -4.52 -8.86 20.11
C VAL A 374 -4.29 -7.53 20.81
N PHE A 375 -3.13 -6.89 20.54
CA PHE A 375 -2.81 -5.62 21.19
C PHE A 375 -3.65 -4.46 20.66
N SER A 376 -3.97 -4.43 19.37
CA SER A 376 -4.85 -3.39 18.79
C SER A 376 -6.28 -3.49 19.36
N VAL A 377 -6.82 -4.69 19.58
CA VAL A 377 -8.11 -4.86 20.23
C VAL A 377 -8.04 -4.45 21.71
N PHE A 378 -7.08 -5.00 22.46
CA PHE A 378 -6.95 -4.74 23.89
C PHE A 378 -6.72 -3.25 24.22
N LEU A 379 -5.78 -2.62 23.51
CA LEU A 379 -5.46 -1.21 23.71
C LEU A 379 -6.50 -0.30 23.04
N GLY A 380 -7.10 -0.71 21.93
CA GLY A 380 -8.12 0.05 21.22
C GLY A 380 -9.39 0.27 22.05
N VAL A 381 -9.80 -0.72 22.83
CA VAL A 381 -10.93 -0.58 23.79
C VAL A 381 -10.61 0.48 24.86
N LYS A 382 -9.36 0.58 25.31
CA LYS A 382 -8.95 1.49 26.40
C LYS A 382 -8.58 2.89 25.92
N PHE A 383 -7.89 2.99 24.81
CA PHE A 383 -7.23 4.22 24.33
C PHE A 383 -7.72 4.67 22.95
N GLY A 384 -8.78 4.06 22.43
CA GLY A 384 -9.34 4.40 21.11
C GLY A 384 -8.31 4.25 19.99
N ILE A 385 -8.24 5.25 19.09
CA ILE A 385 -7.34 5.23 17.93
C ILE A 385 -5.86 5.08 18.34
N ASN A 386 -5.45 5.74 19.42
CA ASN A 386 -4.08 5.64 19.92
C ASN A 386 -3.72 4.21 20.31
N GLY A 387 -4.64 3.52 20.98
CA GLY A 387 -4.46 2.12 21.35
C GLY A 387 -4.33 1.19 20.13
N ILE A 388 -5.12 1.41 19.10
CA ILE A 388 -5.05 0.62 17.86
C ILE A 388 -3.70 0.80 17.17
N ILE A 389 -3.22 2.04 17.03
CA ILE A 389 -1.93 2.34 16.42
C ILE A 389 -0.78 1.80 17.29
N MET A 390 -0.89 1.87 18.62
CA MET A 390 0.09 1.27 19.55
C MET A 390 0.18 -0.25 19.36
N GLY A 391 -0.94 -0.96 19.15
CA GLY A 391 -0.93 -2.38 18.86
C GLY A 391 -0.10 -2.70 17.61
N THR A 392 -0.22 -1.90 16.57
CA THR A 392 0.58 -2.01 15.36
C THR A 392 2.07 -1.72 15.65
N ILE A 393 2.39 -0.73 16.48
CA ILE A 393 3.79 -0.43 16.88
C ILE A 393 4.38 -1.61 17.67
N ILE A 394 3.63 -2.20 18.61
CA ILE A 394 4.10 -3.33 19.42
C ILE A 394 4.43 -4.52 18.52
N SER A 395 3.54 -4.87 17.58
CA SER A 395 3.82 -5.97 16.64
C SER A 395 5.03 -5.67 15.75
N ASN A 396 5.16 -4.43 15.26
CA ASN A 396 6.31 -4.00 14.48
C ASN A 396 7.62 -4.05 15.28
N ILE A 397 7.64 -3.63 16.53
CA ILE A 397 8.85 -3.71 17.37
C ILE A 397 9.21 -5.16 17.63
N THR A 398 8.25 -5.98 18.09
CA THR A 398 8.52 -7.35 18.51
C THR A 398 8.92 -8.26 17.33
N VAL A 399 8.23 -8.14 16.21
CA VAL A 399 8.46 -9.03 15.07
C VAL A 399 9.42 -8.41 14.05
N ILE A 400 9.18 -7.18 13.63
CA ILE A 400 9.93 -6.57 12.52
C ILE A 400 11.30 -6.06 12.97
N LEU A 401 11.40 -5.46 14.17
CA LEU A 401 12.67 -4.92 14.65
C LEU A 401 13.46 -5.91 15.51
N ILE A 402 12.87 -6.97 16.06
CA ILE A 402 13.58 -7.92 16.92
C ILE A 402 13.64 -9.31 16.28
N TYR A 403 12.51 -9.98 16.12
CA TYR A 403 12.48 -11.38 15.71
C TYR A 403 13.04 -11.62 14.29
N LYS A 404 12.53 -10.91 13.32
CA LYS A 404 12.89 -11.06 11.91
C LYS A 404 14.35 -10.71 11.59
N PRO A 405 14.94 -9.60 12.12
CA PRO A 405 16.34 -9.31 11.91
C PRO A 405 17.27 -10.41 12.43
N ILE A 406 16.96 -11.00 13.59
CA ILE A 406 17.75 -12.12 14.15
C ILE A 406 17.79 -13.28 13.15
N LEU A 407 16.65 -13.65 12.57
CA LEU A 407 16.57 -14.70 11.55
C LEU A 407 17.37 -14.36 10.29
N VAL A 408 17.24 -13.12 9.80
CA VAL A 408 17.91 -12.67 8.57
C VAL A 408 19.43 -12.57 8.80
N PHE A 409 19.89 -12.05 9.95
CA PHE A 409 21.32 -11.98 10.25
C PHE A 409 21.95 -13.36 10.25
N LYS A 410 21.30 -14.35 10.87
CA LYS A 410 21.78 -15.71 10.91
C LYS A 410 21.78 -16.39 9.53
N ARG A 411 20.67 -16.30 8.79
CA ARG A 411 20.48 -17.08 7.55
C ARG A 411 21.01 -16.41 6.29
N CYS A 412 20.92 -15.08 6.19
CA CYS A 412 21.32 -14.37 4.98
C CYS A 412 22.74 -13.81 5.05
N PHE A 413 23.27 -13.55 6.27
CA PHE A 413 24.58 -12.92 6.45
C PHE A 413 25.57 -13.78 7.22
N ASP A 414 25.14 -14.92 7.79
CA ASP A 414 25.95 -15.76 8.67
C ASP A 414 26.57 -14.96 9.83
N LYS A 415 25.73 -14.16 10.49
CA LYS A 415 26.09 -13.28 11.61
C LYS A 415 25.30 -13.62 12.86
N ASP A 416 25.94 -13.50 14.01
CA ASP A 416 25.35 -13.76 15.32
C ASP A 416 24.42 -12.61 15.79
N ILE A 417 23.60 -12.93 16.80
CA ILE A 417 22.73 -11.95 17.47
C ILE A 417 23.52 -10.77 18.07
N LYS A 418 24.76 -11.00 18.47
CA LYS A 418 25.65 -9.94 19.01
C LYS A 418 25.92 -8.85 17.98
N GLU A 419 26.16 -9.25 16.73
CA GLU A 419 26.40 -8.31 15.63
C GLU A 419 25.10 -7.53 15.29
N TYR A 420 23.94 -8.21 15.34
CA TYR A 420 22.66 -7.54 15.23
C TYR A 420 22.49 -6.45 16.30
N ILE A 421 22.68 -6.79 17.60
CA ILE A 421 22.54 -5.85 18.72
C ILE A 421 23.50 -4.68 18.56
N LYS A 422 24.75 -4.92 18.15
CA LYS A 422 25.74 -3.87 17.91
C LYS A 422 25.32 -2.90 16.82
N VAL A 423 24.81 -3.40 15.68
CA VAL A 423 24.41 -2.55 14.56
C VAL A 423 23.17 -1.76 14.89
N TYR A 424 22.12 -2.42 15.40
CA TYR A 424 20.87 -1.74 15.73
C TYR A 424 20.99 -0.86 16.99
N GLY A 425 21.85 -1.22 17.93
CA GLY A 425 22.22 -0.35 19.06
C GLY A 425 22.86 0.96 18.58
N ASN A 426 23.80 0.90 17.64
CA ASN A 426 24.37 2.09 17.02
C ASN A 426 23.31 2.92 16.26
N TYR A 427 22.34 2.26 15.62
CA TYR A 427 21.24 2.96 14.95
C TYR A 427 20.29 3.65 15.93
N LEU A 428 20.03 3.05 17.09
CA LEU A 428 19.24 3.68 18.15
C LEU A 428 19.95 4.91 18.73
N ILE A 429 21.27 4.85 18.96
CA ILE A 429 22.06 5.99 19.39
C ILE A 429 22.01 7.10 18.35
N LEU A 430 22.19 6.76 17.07
CA LEU A 430 22.14 7.73 15.97
C LEU A 430 20.76 8.35 15.84
N LEU A 431 19.69 7.57 16.03
CA LEU A 431 18.31 8.04 16.08
C LEU A 431 18.10 9.03 17.22
N ALA A 432 18.56 8.69 18.43
CA ALA A 432 18.41 9.57 19.59
C ALA A 432 19.15 10.91 19.41
N ILE A 433 20.40 10.88 18.93
CA ILE A 433 21.17 12.09 18.60
C ILE A 433 20.45 12.90 17.51
N SER A 434 19.95 12.24 16.46
CA SER A 434 19.22 12.90 15.37
C SER A 434 17.99 13.63 15.89
N LEU A 435 17.14 12.96 16.67
CA LEU A 435 15.92 13.55 17.23
C LEU A 435 16.23 14.71 18.18
N PHE A 436 17.27 14.57 19.00
CA PHE A 436 17.73 15.65 19.90
C PHE A 436 18.17 16.88 19.10
N CYS A 437 19.06 16.72 18.12
CA CYS A 437 19.52 17.82 17.27
C CYS A 437 18.37 18.45 16.48
N LEU A 438 17.48 17.63 15.91
CA LEU A 438 16.33 18.12 15.17
C LEU A 438 15.41 18.96 16.05
N ASN A 439 15.10 18.50 17.27
CA ASN A 439 14.24 19.25 18.18
C ASN A 439 14.81 20.62 18.53
N ILE A 440 16.14 20.72 18.72
CA ILE A 440 16.79 22.00 19.03
C ILE A 440 16.79 22.92 17.80
N VAL A 441 17.20 22.40 16.63
CA VAL A 441 17.44 23.24 15.45
C VAL A 441 16.15 23.65 14.77
N THR A 442 15.10 22.81 14.78
CA THR A 442 13.84 23.13 14.11
C THR A 442 12.90 23.99 14.96
N LYS A 443 13.05 23.96 16.31
CA LYS A 443 12.19 24.69 17.26
C LYS A 443 11.95 26.17 16.88
N PRO A 444 12.96 26.96 16.49
CA PRO A 444 12.76 28.36 16.11
C PRO A 444 11.98 28.57 14.81
N PHE A 445 11.85 27.52 14.00
CA PHE A 445 11.21 27.55 12.69
C PHE A 445 9.79 26.97 12.71
N ILE A 446 9.35 26.40 13.84
CA ILE A 446 7.99 25.89 13.99
C ILE A 446 7.02 27.07 13.98
N ARG A 447 6.02 27.01 13.11
CA ARG A 447 4.96 28.01 12.96
C ARG A 447 3.65 27.44 13.47
N GLU A 448 2.85 28.27 14.14
CA GLU A 448 1.55 27.86 14.68
C GLU A 448 0.37 28.30 13.80
N ASP A 449 0.54 29.32 12.94
CA ASP A 449 -0.52 29.90 12.12
C ASP A 449 -0.28 29.67 10.63
N ILE A 450 -0.60 28.47 10.15
CA ILE A 450 -0.51 28.12 8.73
C ILE A 450 -1.92 28.02 8.14
N ASN A 451 -2.33 29.07 7.43
CA ASN A 451 -3.70 29.19 6.92
C ASN A 451 -3.82 29.12 5.39
N SER A 452 -2.67 29.13 4.68
CA SER A 452 -2.67 29.10 3.22
C SER A 452 -1.75 28.01 2.66
N TRP A 453 -2.01 27.59 1.42
CA TRP A 453 -1.14 26.67 0.70
C TRP A 453 0.27 27.21 0.50
N LEU A 454 0.39 28.51 0.27
CA LEU A 454 1.70 29.13 0.06
C LEU A 454 2.52 29.10 1.35
N ASP A 455 1.91 29.45 2.49
CA ASP A 455 2.56 29.42 3.80
C ASP A 455 3.00 27.99 4.15
N TRP A 456 2.13 27.01 3.89
CA TRP A 456 2.45 25.61 4.13
C TRP A 456 3.62 25.13 3.25
N ILE A 457 3.66 25.50 1.96
CA ILE A 457 4.76 25.10 1.05
C ILE A 457 6.09 25.70 1.52
N ILE A 458 6.09 26.98 1.90
CA ILE A 458 7.29 27.64 2.43
C ILE A 458 7.74 26.95 3.71
N TYR A 459 6.81 26.70 4.63
CA TYR A 459 7.09 26.02 5.90
C TYR A 459 7.62 24.60 5.69
N ALA A 460 6.93 23.81 4.87
CA ALA A 460 7.31 22.45 4.57
C ALA A 460 8.69 22.37 3.90
N THR A 461 8.98 23.27 2.97
CA THR A 461 10.31 23.34 2.33
C THR A 461 11.38 23.69 3.36
N THR A 462 11.14 24.68 4.21
CA THR A 462 12.07 25.11 5.25
C THR A 462 12.39 23.96 6.22
N ILE A 463 11.35 23.33 6.79
CA ILE A 463 11.51 22.21 7.73
C ILE A 463 12.19 21.01 7.04
N SER A 464 11.83 20.68 5.81
CA SER A 464 12.42 19.54 5.10
C SER A 464 13.90 19.76 4.78
N VAL A 465 14.28 20.98 4.38
CA VAL A 465 15.70 21.33 4.12
C VAL A 465 16.52 21.30 5.41
N ILE A 466 16.01 21.94 6.48
CA ILE A 466 16.69 21.95 7.77
C ILE A 466 16.85 20.51 8.28
N THR A 467 15.79 19.72 8.25
CA THR A 467 15.83 18.31 8.67
C THR A 467 16.85 17.52 7.86
N GLY A 468 16.86 17.68 6.54
CA GLY A 468 17.83 17.03 5.67
C GLY A 468 19.28 17.40 5.98
N VAL A 469 19.56 18.70 6.19
CA VAL A 469 20.90 19.20 6.52
C VAL A 469 21.36 18.70 7.88
N VAL A 470 20.52 18.82 8.91
CA VAL A 470 20.85 18.35 10.27
C VAL A 470 21.13 16.85 10.27
N LEU A 471 20.27 16.05 9.64
CA LEU A 471 20.48 14.61 9.53
C LEU A 471 21.76 14.30 8.75
N PHE A 472 22.03 14.99 7.64
CA PHE A 472 23.26 14.79 6.89
C PHE A 472 24.51 14.98 7.77
N ILE A 473 24.55 16.04 8.57
CA ILE A 473 25.66 16.34 9.50
C ILE A 473 25.78 15.25 10.56
N VAL A 474 24.67 14.85 11.21
CA VAL A 474 24.66 13.81 12.24
C VAL A 474 25.10 12.46 11.66
N PHE A 475 24.65 12.11 10.47
CA PHE A 475 25.01 10.83 9.83
C PHE A 475 26.47 10.77 9.37
N LEU A 476 27.16 11.90 9.22
CA LEU A 476 28.62 11.91 9.04
C LEU A 476 29.38 11.30 10.22
N LEU A 477 28.79 11.17 11.40
CA LEU A 477 29.38 10.42 12.52
C LEU A 477 29.45 8.91 12.22
N ASN A 478 28.58 8.38 11.38
CA ASN A 478 28.55 6.97 11.02
C ASN A 478 29.55 6.62 9.91
N LYS A 479 30.36 5.57 10.15
CA LYS A 479 31.40 5.11 9.20
C LYS A 479 30.82 4.64 7.86
N ASP A 480 29.72 3.90 7.88
CA ASP A 480 29.11 3.35 6.66
C ASP A 480 28.54 4.46 5.79
N PHE A 481 27.92 5.47 6.38
CA PHE A 481 27.42 6.64 5.67
C PHE A 481 28.57 7.45 5.04
N ARG A 482 29.66 7.71 5.77
CA ARG A 482 30.85 8.37 5.21
C ARG A 482 31.45 7.62 4.05
N ASN A 483 31.49 6.29 4.11
CA ASN A 483 32.03 5.46 3.02
C ASN A 483 31.21 5.56 1.74
N ILE A 484 29.87 5.70 1.85
CA ILE A 484 29.02 5.92 0.67
C ILE A 484 29.38 7.24 -0.01
N ILE A 485 29.56 8.31 0.75
CA ILE A 485 29.89 9.63 0.22
C ILE A 485 31.26 9.61 -0.46
N LYS A 486 32.27 9.02 0.20
CA LYS A 486 33.63 8.93 -0.36
C LYS A 486 33.68 8.22 -1.71
N VAL A 487 32.97 7.11 -1.85
CA VAL A 487 32.92 6.35 -3.11
C VAL A 487 32.31 7.17 -4.25
N HIS A 488 31.31 8.03 -3.99
CA HIS A 488 30.68 8.87 -4.99
C HIS A 488 31.53 10.10 -5.38
N VAL A 489 32.27 10.68 -4.43
CA VAL A 489 33.13 11.83 -4.66
C VAL A 489 34.41 11.43 -5.40
N LEU A 490 34.97 10.25 -5.07
CA LEU A 490 36.21 9.75 -5.72
C LEU A 490 36.01 9.13 -7.10
N LYS A 491 34.78 8.68 -7.46
CA LYS A 491 34.48 8.20 -8.82
C LYS A 491 34.21 9.32 -9.83
N LYS A 492 34.19 10.60 -9.40
CA LYS A 492 34.08 11.77 -10.27
C LYS A 492 35.46 12.46 -10.54
N LYS A 493 36.52 11.91 -10.02
CA LYS A 493 37.91 12.20 -10.44
C LYS A 493 38.47 10.94 -11.15
#